data_2968f7f349aa7bf87a9a932197fa850b
#
_entry.id   2968f7f349aa7bf87a9a932197fa850b
#
_cell.length_a   1.000
_cell.length_b   1.000
_cell.length_c   1.000
_cell.angle_alpha   90.00
_cell.angle_beta   90.00
_cell.angle_gamma   90.00
#
_symmetry.space_group_name_H-M   'P 1'
#
loop_
_entity.id
_entity.type
_entity.pdbx_description
1 polymer ?
#
loop_
_entity_poly.entity_id
_entity_poly.type
_entity_poly.pdbx_seq_one_letter_code
_entity_poly.pdbx_strand_id
1 'polypeptide(L)'
;MPETMDISPRNNHRVTFISALLVVLFLLLFAVDRGLFNHLIDTSYVWSAQHFGWFWQIFMLANFGVAMFALTRRGAGRKLGQRSEPEFPAFQWVAMVLCTLLAGGGVFWAAAEPIAHLVSPPPVFPEAAPLSNQAIDQALAQSFLHWGFLAWSVLGSLAAIILMHLHYERGLPLAPRSLLYPLTGEGGVKGWMGDLADIVSALAVFAGTVGPIGFLGLQISYGLSEFIGTRDHLPMQLGTIACLMAVYLTSAVSGMHKGIQILSRLNIVLGLLVLAFLFLAGPTQFILEHFGGALLTHLAWLPQQALFRGDEAWLSAWTVFFWGWFIGYGPMMAIFIARISRGRSAREIILLMSVVAPLLTMAWFSIIGGTGLGLEAANPGTITAPFEGFNLPAVLLAITGALPFNTVVTLAFLVLTALFVATTGDSMTYSLSVVSSGTDHPPRWLRLFWGLTMGVTAMVLISGSAGGIGKLQSFIVVTAVPVSLLLVPSLWGVFKAIKPPSD
;
A
#
# COMPACT_ATOMS: atom_id res chain seq x y z
N MET A 1 -2.33 -12.83 41.13
CA MET A 1 -1.54 -13.07 39.93
C MET A 1 -2.44 -13.79 38.96
N PRO A 2 -2.84 -13.22 37.82
CA PRO A 2 -3.48 -14.00 36.80
C PRO A 2 -2.41 -14.95 36.23
N GLU A 3 -2.78 -16.22 36.10
CA GLU A 3 -1.97 -17.23 35.43
C GLU A 3 -1.44 -16.66 34.13
N THR A 4 -0.12 -16.71 33.97
CA THR A 4 0.55 -16.48 32.70
C THR A 4 0.03 -17.50 31.71
N MET A 5 -0.95 -17.12 30.89
CA MET A 5 -1.40 -17.96 29.80
C MET A 5 -0.17 -18.29 28.95
N ASP A 6 0.14 -19.57 28.89
CA ASP A 6 1.16 -20.15 28.06
C ASP A 6 0.86 -19.79 26.60
N ILE A 7 1.49 -18.71 26.12
CA ILE A 7 1.47 -18.30 24.70
C ILE A 7 2.50 -19.21 24.00
N SER A 8 2.24 -20.53 24.01
CA SER A 8 2.99 -21.42 23.16
C SER A 8 2.76 -20.99 21.70
N PRO A 9 3.81 -20.80 20.91
CA PRO A 9 3.67 -20.46 19.49
C PRO A 9 2.85 -21.57 18.82
N ARG A 10 1.60 -21.26 18.50
CA ARG A 10 0.72 -22.19 17.79
C ARG A 10 1.28 -22.33 16.39
N ASN A 11 2.04 -23.43 16.16
CA ASN A 11 2.51 -23.78 14.84
C ASN A 11 1.28 -23.87 13.90
N ASN A 12 1.07 -22.84 13.08
CA ASN A 12 -0.15 -22.70 12.30
C ASN A 12 -0.01 -23.42 10.95
N HIS A 13 0.36 -24.72 11.01
CA HIS A 13 0.59 -25.55 9.82
C HIS A 13 -0.55 -25.50 8.81
N ARG A 14 -1.81 -25.37 9.29
CA ARG A 14 -2.99 -25.29 8.40
C ARG A 14 -2.97 -24.01 7.57
N VAL A 15 -2.71 -22.87 8.20
CA VAL A 15 -2.64 -21.57 7.50
C VAL A 15 -1.51 -21.58 6.49
N THR A 16 -0.30 -22.04 6.90
CA THR A 16 0.84 -22.17 6.00
C THR A 16 0.50 -23.05 4.79
N PHE A 17 -0.01 -24.26 5.06
CA PHE A 17 -0.26 -25.23 4.00
C PHE A 17 -1.34 -24.76 3.02
N ILE A 18 -2.48 -24.25 3.52
CA ILE A 18 -3.58 -23.81 2.65
C ILE A 18 -3.18 -22.59 1.84
N SER A 19 -2.54 -21.57 2.47
CA SER A 19 -2.10 -20.39 1.75
C SER A 19 -1.05 -20.71 0.68
N ALA A 20 -0.08 -21.57 1.01
CA ALA A 20 0.93 -22.02 0.05
C ALA A 20 0.32 -22.83 -1.10
N LEU A 21 -0.60 -23.75 -0.78
CA LEU A 21 -1.31 -24.55 -1.78
C LEU A 21 -2.10 -23.67 -2.75
N LEU A 22 -2.83 -22.67 -2.25
CA LEU A 22 -3.60 -21.73 -3.09
C LEU A 22 -2.69 -20.96 -4.04
N VAL A 23 -1.54 -20.46 -3.57
CA VAL A 23 -0.57 -19.77 -4.43
C VAL A 23 0.04 -20.71 -5.47
N VAL A 24 0.39 -21.93 -5.09
CA VAL A 24 0.91 -22.92 -6.03
C VAL A 24 -0.13 -23.30 -7.07
N LEU A 25 -1.39 -23.53 -6.69
CA LEU A 25 -2.48 -23.81 -7.61
C LEU A 25 -2.74 -22.65 -8.57
N PHE A 26 -2.64 -21.42 -8.09
CA PHE A 26 -2.74 -20.21 -8.92
C PHE A 26 -1.65 -20.17 -10.01
N LEU A 27 -0.40 -20.47 -9.65
CA LEU A 27 0.71 -20.51 -10.59
C LEU A 27 0.61 -21.72 -11.56
N LEU A 28 0.16 -22.87 -11.08
CA LEU A 28 -0.07 -24.06 -11.91
C LEU A 28 -1.18 -23.81 -12.93
N LEU A 29 -2.25 -23.12 -12.55
CA LEU A 29 -3.32 -22.76 -13.49
C LEU A 29 -2.79 -21.94 -14.66
N PHE A 30 -1.93 -20.94 -14.41
CA PHE A 30 -1.29 -20.17 -15.47
C PHE A 30 -0.42 -21.05 -16.39
N ALA A 31 0.30 -21.99 -15.81
CA ALA A 31 1.19 -22.88 -16.57
C ALA A 31 0.40 -23.87 -17.46
N VAL A 32 -0.75 -24.33 -16.99
CA VAL A 32 -1.58 -25.34 -17.67
C VAL A 32 -2.54 -24.71 -18.68
N ASP A 33 -3.22 -23.64 -18.28
CA ASP A 33 -4.23 -23.00 -19.14
C ASP A 33 -4.25 -21.46 -18.90
N ARG A 34 -3.51 -20.74 -19.75
CA ARG A 34 -3.44 -19.27 -19.71
C ARG A 34 -4.78 -18.61 -20.05
N GLY A 35 -5.59 -19.25 -20.91
CA GLY A 35 -6.90 -18.73 -21.29
C GLY A 35 -7.86 -18.73 -20.12
N LEU A 36 -7.98 -19.86 -19.43
CA LEU A 36 -8.80 -20.00 -18.23
C LEU A 36 -8.29 -19.08 -17.10
N PHE A 37 -6.96 -19.03 -16.90
CA PHE A 37 -6.34 -18.15 -15.91
C PHE A 37 -6.75 -16.69 -16.12
N ASN A 38 -6.57 -16.16 -17.34
CA ASN A 38 -6.93 -14.79 -17.66
C ASN A 38 -8.43 -14.54 -17.49
N HIS A 39 -9.28 -15.47 -17.97
CA HIS A 39 -10.73 -15.38 -17.85
C HIS A 39 -11.17 -15.31 -16.38
N LEU A 40 -10.62 -16.16 -15.53
CA LEU A 40 -10.96 -16.19 -14.09
C LEU A 40 -10.52 -14.89 -13.38
N ILE A 41 -9.32 -14.38 -13.66
CA ILE A 41 -8.87 -13.11 -13.08
C ILE A 41 -9.77 -11.97 -13.49
N ASP A 42 -10.06 -11.83 -14.80
CA ASP A 42 -10.87 -10.73 -15.32
C ASP A 42 -12.32 -10.80 -14.80
N THR A 43 -12.93 -11.97 -14.84
CA THR A 43 -14.29 -12.17 -14.33
C THR A 43 -14.37 -11.90 -12.83
N SER A 44 -13.39 -12.41 -12.05
CA SER A 44 -13.34 -12.17 -10.61
C SER A 44 -13.13 -10.69 -10.28
N TYR A 45 -12.29 -9.99 -11.05
CA TYR A 45 -12.08 -8.56 -10.89
C TYR A 45 -13.35 -7.76 -11.15
N VAL A 46 -14.00 -7.99 -12.28
CA VAL A 46 -15.27 -7.32 -12.64
C VAL A 46 -16.33 -7.58 -11.57
N TRP A 47 -16.48 -8.83 -11.15
CA TRP A 47 -17.40 -9.20 -10.08
C TRP A 47 -17.07 -8.49 -8.77
N SER A 48 -15.81 -8.47 -8.37
CA SER A 48 -15.36 -7.81 -7.13
C SER A 48 -15.63 -6.31 -7.16
N ALA A 49 -15.30 -5.65 -8.27
CA ALA A 49 -15.50 -4.21 -8.42
C ALA A 49 -17.01 -3.84 -8.41
N GLN A 50 -17.84 -4.59 -9.10
CA GLN A 50 -19.28 -4.34 -9.16
C GLN A 50 -19.99 -4.57 -7.83
N HIS A 51 -19.65 -5.66 -7.10
CA HIS A 51 -20.35 -6.04 -5.88
C HIS A 51 -19.75 -5.40 -4.62
N PHE A 52 -18.45 -5.14 -4.60
CA PHE A 52 -17.75 -4.61 -3.43
C PHE A 52 -17.31 -3.15 -3.57
N GLY A 53 -17.24 -2.58 -4.76
CA GLY A 53 -16.80 -1.20 -4.96
C GLY A 53 -17.61 -0.19 -4.14
N TRP A 54 -18.95 -0.27 -4.17
CA TRP A 54 -19.84 0.58 -3.37
C TRP A 54 -19.67 0.37 -1.86
N PHE A 55 -19.49 -0.89 -1.45
CA PHE A 55 -19.27 -1.24 -0.05
C PHE A 55 -17.96 -0.65 0.45
N TRP A 56 -16.88 -0.72 -0.34
CA TRP A 56 -15.58 -0.13 0.02
C TRP A 56 -15.66 1.38 0.13
N GLN A 57 -16.40 2.05 -0.76
CA GLN A 57 -16.62 3.50 -0.66
C GLN A 57 -17.24 3.89 0.68
N ILE A 58 -18.31 3.22 1.08
CA ILE A 58 -18.97 3.45 2.37
C ILE A 58 -18.05 3.05 3.53
N PHE A 59 -17.38 1.91 3.44
CA PHE A 59 -16.50 1.41 4.49
C PHE A 59 -15.31 2.35 4.76
N MET A 60 -14.67 2.87 3.72
CA MET A 60 -13.56 3.82 3.84
C MET A 60 -13.99 5.10 4.54
N LEU A 61 -15.12 5.69 4.14
CA LEU A 61 -15.71 6.86 4.79
C LEU A 61 -16.12 6.56 6.24
N ALA A 62 -16.76 5.43 6.49
CA ALA A 62 -17.17 5.03 7.82
C ALA A 62 -15.95 4.81 8.74
N ASN A 63 -14.90 4.17 8.23
CA ASN A 63 -13.65 3.96 8.98
C ASN A 63 -13.03 5.30 9.40
N PHE A 64 -12.89 6.23 8.46
CA PHE A 64 -12.37 7.56 8.74
C PHE A 64 -13.28 8.34 9.71
N GLY A 65 -14.59 8.35 9.46
CA GLY A 65 -15.57 9.03 10.32
C GLY A 65 -15.56 8.47 11.76
N VAL A 66 -15.51 7.15 11.91
CA VAL A 66 -15.41 6.49 13.23
C VAL A 66 -14.07 6.82 13.91
N ALA A 67 -12.97 6.87 13.15
CA ALA A 67 -11.67 7.27 13.69
C ALA A 67 -11.71 8.72 14.22
N MET A 68 -12.26 9.66 13.43
CA MET A 68 -12.42 11.06 13.87
C MET A 68 -13.35 11.17 15.08
N PHE A 69 -14.43 10.42 15.12
CA PHE A 69 -15.31 10.37 16.28
C PHE A 69 -14.61 9.77 17.51
N ALA A 70 -13.87 8.67 17.35
CA ALA A 70 -13.11 8.04 18.43
C ALA A 70 -12.05 9.00 19.01
N LEU A 71 -11.43 9.84 18.16
CA LEU A 71 -10.47 10.87 18.57
C LEU A 71 -11.02 11.82 19.62
N THR A 72 -12.33 12.17 19.56
CA THR A 72 -12.99 13.09 20.50
C THR A 72 -13.33 12.45 21.84
N ARG A 73 -13.27 11.11 21.95
CA ARG A 73 -13.64 10.41 23.17
C ARG A 73 -12.57 10.56 24.26
N ARG A 74 -12.99 10.73 25.52
CA ARG A 74 -12.05 10.87 26.65
C ARG A 74 -11.10 9.68 26.76
N GLY A 75 -11.58 8.47 26.57
CA GLY A 75 -10.79 7.24 26.64
C GLY A 75 -9.71 7.12 25.57
N ALA A 76 -9.78 7.88 24.46
CA ALA A 76 -8.76 7.88 23.43
C ALA A 76 -7.37 8.39 23.91
N GLY A 77 -7.34 9.14 25.02
CA GLY A 77 -6.09 9.59 25.64
C GLY A 77 -5.34 8.52 26.44
N ARG A 78 -5.97 7.35 26.69
CA ARG A 78 -5.36 6.24 27.42
C ARG A 78 -4.18 5.66 26.64
N LYS A 79 -3.06 5.41 27.34
CA LYS A 79 -1.90 4.71 26.79
C LYS A 79 -2.24 3.23 26.59
N LEU A 80 -1.84 2.69 25.45
CA LEU A 80 -2.08 1.31 25.05
C LEU A 80 -0.79 0.48 25.10
N GLY A 81 -0.92 -0.85 25.13
CA GLY A 81 0.21 -1.76 25.08
C GLY A 81 0.92 -1.97 26.42
N GLN A 82 0.24 -1.72 27.57
CA GLN A 82 0.77 -1.92 28.92
C GLN A 82 2.11 -1.21 29.19
N ARG A 83 2.30 -0.01 28.63
CA ARG A 83 3.46 0.85 28.86
C ARG A 83 2.99 2.28 29.12
N SER A 84 3.65 2.95 30.05
CA SER A 84 3.42 4.38 30.34
C SER A 84 4.15 5.29 29.35
N GLU A 85 5.30 4.84 28.86
CA GLU A 85 6.19 5.57 27.95
C GLU A 85 6.21 4.93 26.57
N PRO A 86 6.23 5.72 25.48
CA PRO A 86 6.39 5.21 24.13
C PRO A 86 7.69 4.43 23.94
N GLU A 87 7.65 3.32 23.20
CA GLU A 87 8.84 2.51 22.92
C GLU A 87 9.81 3.20 21.97
N PHE A 88 9.28 4.02 21.05
CA PHE A 88 10.06 4.78 20.06
C PHE A 88 9.83 6.28 20.20
N PRO A 89 10.88 7.13 20.01
CA PRO A 89 10.71 8.58 19.88
C PRO A 89 9.73 8.94 18.75
N ALA A 90 9.06 10.09 18.87
CA ALA A 90 8.01 10.51 17.92
C ALA A 90 8.49 10.53 16.46
N PHE A 91 9.66 11.11 16.20
CA PHE A 91 10.22 11.16 14.84
C PHE A 91 10.46 9.77 14.25
N GLN A 92 11.07 8.87 15.02
CA GLN A 92 11.34 7.51 14.55
C GLN A 92 10.04 6.74 14.30
N TRP A 93 9.04 6.90 15.16
CA TRP A 93 7.73 6.29 15.01
C TRP A 93 7.02 6.74 13.74
N VAL A 94 6.96 8.06 13.47
CA VAL A 94 6.39 8.62 12.25
C VAL A 94 7.14 8.14 11.01
N ALA A 95 8.48 8.15 11.04
CA ALA A 95 9.31 7.70 9.93
C ALA A 95 9.07 6.22 9.59
N MET A 96 8.98 5.34 10.61
CA MET A 96 8.67 3.92 10.40
C MET A 96 7.32 3.73 9.71
N VAL A 97 6.30 4.49 10.12
CA VAL A 97 4.97 4.42 9.51
C VAL A 97 5.00 4.87 8.04
N LEU A 98 5.59 6.02 7.75
CA LEU A 98 5.63 6.57 6.39
C LEU A 98 6.40 5.67 5.42
N CYS A 99 7.52 5.11 5.85
CA CYS A 99 8.36 4.25 5.01
C CYS A 99 7.64 2.99 4.54
N THR A 100 6.65 2.49 5.28
CA THR A 100 5.96 1.25 4.91
C THR A 100 5.08 1.39 3.68
N LEU A 101 4.43 2.53 3.47
CA LEU A 101 3.51 2.73 2.36
C LEU A 101 4.18 3.41 1.16
N LEU A 102 5.01 4.42 1.40
CA LEU A 102 5.67 5.16 0.32
C LEU A 102 6.64 4.26 -0.46
N ALA A 103 7.27 3.28 0.23
CA ALA A 103 8.12 2.29 -0.40
C ALA A 103 7.36 1.31 -1.33
N GLY A 104 6.09 1.01 -1.03
CA GLY A 104 5.33 -0.03 -1.74
C GLY A 104 4.74 0.38 -3.09
N GLY A 105 4.77 1.64 -3.47
CA GLY A 105 4.13 2.12 -4.71
C GLY A 105 4.04 3.63 -4.80
N GLY A 106 4.31 4.34 -3.69
CA GLY A 106 4.20 5.78 -3.61
C GLY A 106 5.14 6.54 -4.56
N VAL A 107 6.27 5.93 -4.98
CA VAL A 107 7.16 6.54 -5.98
C VAL A 107 6.55 6.44 -7.37
N PHE A 108 6.07 5.26 -7.75
CA PHE A 108 5.47 5.02 -9.07
C PHE A 108 4.21 5.87 -9.27
N TRP A 109 3.27 5.74 -8.34
CA TRP A 109 1.96 6.37 -8.48
C TRP A 109 2.00 7.88 -8.24
N ALA A 110 2.91 8.40 -7.39
CA ALA A 110 3.06 9.84 -7.20
C ALA A 110 3.48 10.57 -8.46
N ALA A 111 4.22 9.91 -9.36
CA ALA A 111 4.54 10.46 -10.67
C ALA A 111 3.39 10.22 -11.67
N ALA A 112 2.92 8.99 -11.79
CA ALA A 112 2.06 8.55 -12.87
C ALA A 112 0.60 8.98 -12.73
N GLU A 113 0.03 8.91 -11.53
CA GLU A 113 -1.40 9.15 -11.31
C GLU A 113 -1.85 10.58 -11.57
N PRO A 114 -1.15 11.64 -11.06
CA PRO A 114 -1.53 13.02 -11.37
C PRO A 114 -1.50 13.33 -12.87
N ILE A 115 -0.54 12.78 -13.61
CA ILE A 115 -0.45 12.96 -15.07
C ILE A 115 -1.59 12.21 -15.78
N ALA A 116 -1.90 10.99 -15.35
CA ALA A 116 -3.04 10.25 -15.91
C ALA A 116 -4.37 11.02 -15.72
N HIS A 117 -4.55 11.62 -14.55
CA HIS A 117 -5.74 12.44 -14.25
C HIS A 117 -5.72 13.83 -14.93
N LEU A 118 -4.56 14.36 -15.29
CA LEU A 118 -4.47 15.57 -16.10
C LEU A 118 -4.90 15.30 -17.55
N VAL A 119 -4.44 14.18 -18.12
CA VAL A 119 -4.76 13.77 -19.50
C VAL A 119 -6.21 13.28 -19.62
N SER A 120 -6.68 12.57 -18.59
CA SER A 120 -8.05 12.05 -18.52
C SER A 120 -8.66 12.44 -17.16
N PRO A 121 -9.26 13.64 -17.08
CA PRO A 121 -9.80 14.15 -15.82
C PRO A 121 -10.82 13.19 -15.19
N PRO A 122 -10.81 13.07 -13.85
CA PRO A 122 -11.75 12.20 -13.16
C PRO A 122 -13.20 12.63 -13.42
N PRO A 123 -14.10 11.70 -13.78
CA PRO A 123 -15.47 12.04 -14.19
C PRO A 123 -16.34 12.65 -13.08
N VAL A 124 -15.86 12.65 -11.85
CA VAL A 124 -16.47 13.40 -10.73
C VAL A 124 -16.38 14.91 -10.93
N PHE A 125 -15.48 15.39 -11.79
CA PHE A 125 -15.30 16.78 -12.15
C PHE A 125 -15.75 17.03 -13.62
N PRO A 126 -17.05 17.14 -13.87
CA PRO A 126 -17.60 17.08 -15.24
C PRO A 126 -17.19 18.27 -16.14
N GLU A 127 -16.76 19.38 -15.56
CA GLU A 127 -16.36 20.60 -16.30
C GLU A 127 -14.84 20.66 -16.57
N ALA A 128 -14.08 19.64 -16.13
CA ALA A 128 -12.63 19.62 -16.32
C ALA A 128 -12.27 19.26 -17.76
N ALA A 129 -11.71 20.21 -18.51
CA ALA A 129 -11.11 19.91 -19.81
C ALA A 129 -9.71 19.26 -19.60
N PRO A 130 -9.37 18.22 -20.39
CA PRO A 130 -8.02 17.66 -20.38
C PRO A 130 -6.95 18.74 -20.56
N LEU A 131 -5.84 18.62 -19.83
CA LEU A 131 -4.67 19.51 -19.88
C LEU A 131 -4.97 20.97 -19.48
N SER A 132 -6.13 21.28 -18.90
CA SER A 132 -6.46 22.63 -18.44
C SER A 132 -5.86 22.92 -17.06
N ASN A 133 -5.70 24.21 -16.71
CA ASN A 133 -5.26 24.61 -15.38
C ASN A 133 -6.21 24.12 -14.28
N GLN A 134 -7.50 24.04 -14.54
CA GLN A 134 -8.48 23.49 -13.61
C GLN A 134 -8.26 21.98 -13.37
N ALA A 135 -7.87 21.24 -14.41
CA ALA A 135 -7.58 19.82 -14.31
C ALA A 135 -6.35 19.52 -13.44
N ILE A 136 -5.42 20.47 -13.27
CA ILE A 136 -4.21 20.30 -12.44
C ILE A 136 -4.59 20.09 -10.97
N ASP A 137 -5.37 20.99 -10.37
CA ASP A 137 -5.81 20.87 -8.97
C ASP A 137 -6.69 19.64 -8.77
N GLN A 138 -7.55 19.34 -9.75
CA GLN A 138 -8.45 18.18 -9.71
C GLN A 138 -7.70 16.86 -9.84
N ALA A 139 -6.65 16.79 -10.65
CA ALA A 139 -5.79 15.62 -10.79
C ALA A 139 -5.06 15.30 -9.48
N LEU A 140 -4.49 16.31 -8.83
CA LEU A 140 -3.88 16.16 -7.50
C LEU A 140 -4.94 15.84 -6.44
N ALA A 141 -6.10 16.50 -6.45
CA ALA A 141 -7.17 16.24 -5.49
C ALA A 141 -7.69 14.81 -5.59
N GLN A 142 -7.75 14.22 -6.79
CA GLN A 142 -8.11 12.83 -6.98
C GLN A 142 -7.03 11.88 -6.43
N SER A 143 -5.76 12.18 -6.66
CA SER A 143 -4.66 11.44 -6.06
C SER A 143 -4.69 11.55 -4.52
N PHE A 144 -5.08 12.70 -3.97
CA PHE A 144 -5.28 12.87 -2.52
C PHE A 144 -6.45 12.02 -1.98
N LEU A 145 -7.51 11.81 -2.76
CA LEU A 145 -8.56 10.86 -2.38
C LEU A 145 -8.01 9.44 -2.25
N HIS A 146 -7.21 9.00 -3.23
CA HIS A 146 -6.71 7.63 -3.27
C HIS A 146 -5.64 7.36 -2.22
N TRP A 147 -4.77 8.35 -1.90
CA TRP A 147 -3.59 8.18 -1.05
C TRP A 147 -3.63 8.95 0.26
N GLY A 148 -4.72 9.68 0.51
CA GLY A 148 -4.84 10.58 1.65
C GLY A 148 -5.58 10.00 2.85
N PHE A 149 -6.51 10.80 3.39
CA PHE A 149 -7.15 10.56 4.68
C PHE A 149 -7.82 9.18 4.81
N LEU A 150 -8.60 8.78 3.81
CA LEU A 150 -9.37 7.54 3.86
C LEU A 150 -8.45 6.31 3.78
N ALA A 151 -7.48 6.35 2.86
CA ALA A 151 -6.52 5.28 2.64
C ALA A 151 -5.65 5.00 3.88
N TRP A 152 -5.05 6.03 4.45
CA TRP A 152 -4.24 5.88 5.65
C TRP A 152 -5.05 5.46 6.88
N SER A 153 -6.27 5.97 7.01
CA SER A 153 -7.14 5.62 8.13
C SER A 153 -7.44 4.12 8.18
N VAL A 154 -7.76 3.49 7.04
CA VAL A 154 -8.08 2.06 7.00
C VAL A 154 -6.86 1.17 7.25
N LEU A 155 -5.66 1.64 6.92
CA LEU A 155 -4.43 0.85 7.09
C LEU A 155 -4.09 0.53 8.55
N GLY A 156 -4.45 1.36 9.50
CA GLY A 156 -4.01 1.07 10.85
C GLY A 156 -4.55 1.96 11.95
N SER A 157 -5.61 2.74 11.75
CA SER A 157 -6.18 3.50 12.85
C SER A 157 -6.98 2.60 13.80
N LEU A 158 -8.16 2.16 13.39
CA LEU A 158 -9.08 1.41 14.27
C LEU A 158 -8.58 -0.01 14.53
N ALA A 159 -8.15 -0.72 13.49
CA ALA A 159 -7.71 -2.11 13.59
C ALA A 159 -6.47 -2.27 14.48
N ALA A 160 -5.49 -1.36 14.40
CA ALA A 160 -4.31 -1.41 15.27
C ALA A 160 -4.65 -1.18 16.73
N ILE A 161 -5.54 -0.23 17.04
CA ILE A 161 -5.99 0.03 18.42
C ILE A 161 -6.66 -1.21 19.02
N ILE A 162 -7.51 -1.89 18.23
CA ILE A 162 -8.16 -3.13 18.66
C ILE A 162 -7.13 -4.23 18.88
N LEU A 163 -6.21 -4.43 17.96
CA LEU A 163 -5.15 -5.43 18.09
C LEU A 163 -4.26 -5.16 19.31
N MET A 164 -3.92 -3.90 19.59
CA MET A 164 -3.17 -3.54 20.80
C MET A 164 -3.94 -3.90 22.07
N HIS A 165 -5.23 -3.56 22.14
CA HIS A 165 -6.07 -3.90 23.29
C HIS A 165 -6.18 -5.42 23.46
N LEU A 166 -6.47 -6.15 22.39
CA LEU A 166 -6.69 -7.59 22.45
C LEU A 166 -5.40 -8.35 22.77
N HIS A 167 -4.28 -7.93 22.17
CA HIS A 167 -3.01 -8.62 22.38
C HIS A 167 -2.39 -8.31 23.74
N TYR A 168 -2.12 -7.03 24.01
CA TYR A 168 -1.38 -6.65 25.21
C TYR A 168 -2.20 -6.70 26.49
N GLU A 169 -3.54 -6.48 26.43
CA GLU A 169 -4.38 -6.42 27.62
C GLU A 169 -5.19 -7.71 27.85
N ARG A 170 -5.45 -8.50 26.78
CA ARG A 170 -6.25 -9.73 26.86
C ARG A 170 -5.50 -11.00 26.47
N GLY A 171 -4.22 -10.90 26.06
CA GLY A 171 -3.38 -12.05 25.72
C GLY A 171 -3.80 -12.79 24.44
N LEU A 172 -4.59 -12.17 23.55
CA LEU A 172 -4.94 -12.77 22.27
C LEU A 172 -3.77 -12.63 21.27
N PRO A 173 -3.71 -13.46 20.22
CA PRO A 173 -2.65 -13.38 19.21
C PRO A 173 -2.58 -11.99 18.55
N LEU A 174 -1.37 -11.48 18.30
CA LEU A 174 -1.18 -10.31 17.42
C LEU A 174 -1.22 -10.79 15.97
N ALA A 175 -2.42 -11.10 15.50
CA ALA A 175 -2.68 -11.72 14.21
C ALA A 175 -4.03 -11.26 13.64
N PRO A 176 -4.26 -11.38 12.32
CA PRO A 176 -5.51 -10.97 11.68
C PRO A 176 -6.75 -11.60 12.29
N ARG A 177 -6.67 -12.86 12.72
CA ARG A 177 -7.77 -13.58 13.41
C ARG A 177 -8.36 -12.83 14.59
N SER A 178 -7.56 -12.05 15.31
CA SER A 178 -8.01 -11.29 16.48
C SER A 178 -8.96 -10.16 16.11
N LEU A 179 -8.97 -9.69 14.86
CA LEU A 179 -9.95 -8.72 14.37
C LEU A 179 -11.39 -9.25 14.35
N LEU A 180 -11.57 -10.57 14.39
CA LEU A 180 -12.90 -11.21 14.52
C LEU A 180 -13.49 -11.07 15.92
N TYR A 181 -12.65 -10.83 16.95
CA TYR A 181 -13.08 -10.86 18.35
C TYR A 181 -14.30 -9.99 18.66
N PRO A 182 -14.43 -8.75 18.14
CA PRO A 182 -15.59 -7.91 18.43
C PRO A 182 -16.93 -8.49 17.95
N LEU A 183 -16.88 -9.41 16.96
CA LEU A 183 -18.05 -10.07 16.37
C LEU A 183 -18.30 -11.46 16.98
N THR A 184 -17.26 -12.28 17.12
CA THR A 184 -17.36 -13.71 17.40
C THR A 184 -16.85 -14.14 18.78
N GLY A 185 -16.23 -13.21 19.53
CA GLY A 185 -15.54 -13.53 20.78
C GLY A 185 -14.33 -14.47 20.57
N GLU A 186 -13.89 -15.13 21.64
CA GLU A 186 -12.71 -16.03 21.59
C GLU A 186 -12.93 -17.27 20.74
N GLY A 187 -14.16 -17.79 20.66
CA GLY A 187 -14.47 -18.99 19.88
C GLY A 187 -14.17 -18.85 18.40
N GLY A 188 -14.51 -17.68 17.80
CA GLY A 188 -14.18 -17.39 16.41
C GLY A 188 -12.68 -17.20 16.18
N VAL A 189 -11.99 -16.57 17.12
CA VAL A 189 -10.53 -16.35 17.04
C VAL A 189 -9.75 -17.67 17.09
N LYS A 190 -10.18 -18.60 17.95
CA LYS A 190 -9.51 -19.89 18.16
C LYS A 190 -9.91 -20.97 17.13
N GLY A 191 -11.03 -20.78 16.44
CA GLY A 191 -11.63 -21.74 15.50
C GLY A 191 -11.18 -21.59 14.05
N TRP A 192 -11.87 -22.31 13.16
CA TRP A 192 -11.64 -22.28 11.72
C TRP A 192 -11.81 -20.89 11.08
N MET A 193 -12.69 -20.05 11.64
CA MET A 193 -12.87 -18.67 11.20
C MET A 193 -11.59 -17.84 11.40
N GLY A 194 -10.86 -18.07 12.50
CA GLY A 194 -9.57 -17.46 12.73
C GLY A 194 -8.52 -17.93 11.70
N ASP A 195 -8.49 -19.24 11.40
CA ASP A 195 -7.59 -19.75 10.37
C ASP A 195 -7.92 -19.14 9.00
N LEU A 196 -9.21 -19.02 8.66
CA LEU A 196 -9.66 -18.35 7.42
C LEU A 196 -9.23 -16.88 7.38
N ALA A 197 -9.40 -16.14 8.49
CA ALA A 197 -8.99 -14.74 8.56
C ALA A 197 -7.48 -14.55 8.32
N ASP A 198 -6.65 -15.43 8.86
CA ASP A 198 -5.20 -15.39 8.64
C ASP A 198 -4.85 -15.76 7.19
N ILE A 199 -5.51 -16.79 6.60
CA ILE A 199 -5.30 -17.20 5.21
C ILE A 199 -5.63 -16.07 4.25
N VAL A 200 -6.83 -15.48 4.36
CA VAL A 200 -7.25 -14.42 3.43
C VAL A 200 -6.39 -13.16 3.57
N SER A 201 -5.96 -12.84 4.80
CA SER A 201 -5.05 -11.73 5.04
C SER A 201 -3.65 -11.99 4.46
N ALA A 202 -3.11 -13.20 4.60
CA ALA A 202 -1.84 -13.58 4.00
C ALA A 202 -1.89 -13.48 2.46
N LEU A 203 -2.97 -13.97 1.83
CA LEU A 203 -3.15 -13.90 0.38
C LEU A 203 -3.32 -12.47 -0.12
N ALA A 204 -4.04 -11.62 0.62
CA ALA A 204 -4.21 -10.22 0.25
C ALA A 204 -2.89 -9.41 0.37
N VAL A 205 -2.10 -9.65 1.41
CA VAL A 205 -0.76 -9.06 1.55
C VAL A 205 0.19 -9.58 0.48
N PHE A 206 0.11 -10.87 0.16
CA PHE A 206 0.86 -11.46 -0.94
C PHE A 206 0.54 -10.73 -2.26
N ALA A 207 -0.74 -10.60 -2.62
CA ALA A 207 -1.18 -9.91 -3.82
C ALA A 207 -0.79 -8.42 -3.81
N GLY A 208 -1.01 -7.74 -2.69
CA GLY A 208 -0.65 -6.34 -2.50
C GLY A 208 0.87 -6.09 -2.60
N THR A 209 1.72 -7.08 -2.33
CA THR A 209 3.19 -6.98 -2.48
C THR A 209 3.64 -7.33 -3.90
N VAL A 210 2.98 -8.29 -4.54
CA VAL A 210 3.21 -8.64 -5.96
C VAL A 210 3.02 -7.43 -6.87
N GLY A 211 2.01 -6.57 -6.59
CA GLY A 211 1.79 -5.33 -7.32
C GLY A 211 3.01 -4.42 -7.37
N PRO A 212 3.51 -3.91 -6.23
CA PRO A 212 4.74 -3.10 -6.19
C PRO A 212 5.94 -3.73 -6.84
N ILE A 213 6.19 -5.03 -6.65
CA ILE A 213 7.28 -5.75 -7.33
C ILE A 213 7.12 -5.62 -8.85
N GLY A 214 5.89 -5.77 -9.35
CA GLY A 214 5.57 -5.61 -10.76
C GLY A 214 5.70 -4.16 -11.24
N PHE A 215 5.01 -3.21 -10.60
CA PHE A 215 5.00 -1.80 -11.02
C PHE A 215 6.40 -1.18 -11.02
N LEU A 216 7.14 -1.35 -9.93
CA LEU A 216 8.49 -0.82 -9.80
C LEU A 216 9.47 -1.58 -10.70
N GLY A 217 9.26 -2.89 -10.91
CA GLY A 217 10.02 -3.69 -11.87
C GLY A 217 9.87 -3.20 -13.31
N LEU A 218 8.64 -2.88 -13.73
CA LEU A 218 8.35 -2.27 -15.04
C LEU A 218 9.01 -0.88 -15.17
N GLN A 219 8.96 -0.06 -14.12
CA GLN A 219 9.59 1.26 -14.11
C GLN A 219 11.10 1.18 -14.25
N ILE A 220 11.75 0.24 -13.55
CA ILE A 220 13.21 0.02 -13.68
C ILE A 220 13.53 -0.53 -15.06
N SER A 221 12.76 -1.48 -15.59
CA SER A 221 12.97 -2.04 -16.92
C SER A 221 12.90 -0.95 -17.99
N TYR A 222 11.86 -0.11 -17.94
CA TYR A 222 11.72 1.02 -18.84
C TYR A 222 12.91 1.98 -18.70
N GLY A 223 13.31 2.32 -17.48
CA GLY A 223 14.47 3.18 -17.25
C GLY A 223 15.77 2.61 -17.80
N LEU A 224 16.02 1.33 -17.63
CA LEU A 224 17.18 0.65 -18.18
C LEU A 224 17.15 0.64 -19.73
N SER A 225 15.96 0.44 -20.32
CA SER A 225 15.82 0.45 -21.79
C SER A 225 16.23 1.79 -22.41
N GLU A 226 15.86 2.90 -21.77
CA GLU A 226 16.25 4.24 -22.18
C GLU A 226 17.77 4.45 -22.09
N PHE A 227 18.42 3.98 -21.01
CA PHE A 227 19.88 4.09 -20.86
C PHE A 227 20.66 3.24 -21.88
N ILE A 228 20.13 2.07 -22.24
CA ILE A 228 20.79 1.15 -23.20
C ILE A 228 20.46 1.55 -24.62
N GLY A 229 19.46 2.41 -24.87
CA GLY A 229 18.99 2.81 -26.18
C GLY A 229 18.23 1.69 -26.92
N THR A 230 17.47 0.89 -26.19
CA THR A 230 16.64 -0.20 -26.72
C THR A 230 15.17 0.01 -26.37
N ARG A 231 14.27 -0.78 -26.95
CA ARG A 231 12.87 -0.77 -26.57
C ARG A 231 12.67 -1.63 -25.32
N ASP A 232 11.82 -1.16 -24.39
CA ASP A 232 11.35 -2.00 -23.30
C ASP A 232 10.48 -3.13 -23.86
N HIS A 233 10.80 -4.37 -23.51
CA HIS A 233 10.14 -5.57 -23.99
C HIS A 233 10.02 -6.63 -22.89
N LEU A 234 9.05 -7.52 -23.03
CA LEU A 234 8.72 -8.51 -22.00
C LEU A 234 9.95 -9.28 -21.44
N PRO A 235 10.87 -9.83 -22.23
CA PRO A 235 12.07 -10.48 -21.70
C PRO A 235 12.92 -9.58 -20.81
N MET A 236 13.04 -8.29 -21.12
CA MET A 236 13.78 -7.33 -20.31
C MET A 236 13.05 -7.06 -18.98
N GLN A 237 11.74 -6.88 -19.03
CA GLN A 237 10.88 -6.71 -17.83
C GLN A 237 11.01 -7.91 -16.90
N LEU A 238 10.89 -9.14 -17.42
CA LEU A 238 11.03 -10.36 -16.66
C LEU A 238 12.45 -10.53 -16.09
N GLY A 239 13.48 -10.23 -16.88
CA GLY A 239 14.88 -10.25 -16.42
C GLY A 239 15.13 -9.26 -15.29
N THR A 240 14.61 -8.04 -15.40
CA THR A 240 14.71 -7.02 -14.35
C THR A 240 14.05 -7.48 -13.04
N ILE A 241 12.83 -8.01 -13.13
CA ILE A 241 12.13 -8.54 -11.93
C ILE A 241 12.88 -9.74 -11.34
N ALA A 242 13.42 -10.63 -12.18
CA ALA A 242 14.23 -11.76 -11.71
C ALA A 242 15.50 -11.30 -10.97
N CYS A 243 16.19 -10.27 -11.45
CA CYS A 243 17.33 -9.67 -10.76
C CYS A 243 16.94 -9.05 -9.41
N LEU A 244 15.86 -8.28 -9.37
CA LEU A 244 15.34 -7.70 -8.14
C LEU A 244 14.91 -8.79 -7.13
N MET A 245 14.27 -9.86 -7.63
CA MET A 245 13.91 -11.03 -6.83
C MET A 245 15.16 -11.69 -6.23
N ALA A 246 16.21 -11.89 -7.01
CA ALA A 246 17.47 -12.45 -6.50
C ALA A 246 18.07 -11.59 -5.39
N VAL A 247 18.01 -10.25 -5.51
CA VAL A 247 18.50 -9.31 -4.49
C VAL A 247 17.73 -9.47 -3.18
N TYR A 248 16.39 -9.37 -3.19
CA TYR A 248 15.63 -9.45 -1.94
C TYR A 248 15.61 -10.87 -1.35
N LEU A 249 15.66 -11.93 -2.16
CA LEU A 249 15.78 -13.30 -1.66
C LEU A 249 17.11 -13.54 -0.95
N THR A 250 18.22 -13.05 -1.52
CA THR A 250 19.53 -13.12 -0.90
C THR A 250 19.51 -12.41 0.46
N SER A 251 18.88 -11.24 0.54
CA SER A 251 18.67 -10.50 1.80
C SER A 251 17.85 -11.32 2.80
N ALA A 252 16.67 -11.81 2.39
CA ALA A 252 15.73 -12.51 3.25
C ALA A 252 16.30 -13.82 3.84
N VAL A 253 17.17 -14.52 3.12
CA VAL A 253 17.72 -15.83 3.54
C VAL A 253 19.03 -15.69 4.31
N SER A 254 19.86 -14.68 3.98
CA SER A 254 21.19 -14.49 4.60
C SER A 254 21.12 -14.15 6.08
N GLY A 255 19.96 -13.67 6.58
CA GLY A 255 19.82 -13.23 7.97
C GLY A 255 20.67 -12.00 8.32
N MET A 256 21.08 -11.24 7.31
CA MET A 256 21.92 -10.05 7.46
C MET A 256 21.11 -8.86 7.98
N HIS A 257 20.62 -8.93 9.21
CA HIS A 257 19.85 -7.82 9.84
C HIS A 257 20.57 -6.47 9.76
N LYS A 258 21.90 -6.44 9.81
CA LYS A 258 22.69 -5.21 9.66
C LYS A 258 22.66 -4.67 8.23
N GLY A 259 22.68 -5.53 7.21
CA GLY A 259 22.64 -5.13 5.81
C GLY A 259 21.31 -4.46 5.47
N ILE A 260 20.19 -5.06 5.88
CA ILE A 260 18.84 -4.51 5.68
C ILE A 260 18.67 -3.15 6.35
N GLN A 261 19.18 -2.99 7.58
CA GLN A 261 19.13 -1.71 8.29
C GLN A 261 19.92 -0.61 7.55
N ILE A 262 21.07 -0.95 6.96
CA ILE A 262 21.87 -0.01 6.16
C ILE A 262 21.12 0.37 4.88
N LEU A 263 20.59 -0.62 4.14
CA LEU A 263 19.81 -0.37 2.92
C LEU A 263 18.56 0.47 3.20
N SER A 264 17.85 0.18 4.29
CA SER A 264 16.67 0.97 4.70
C SER A 264 17.02 2.41 5.05
N ARG A 265 18.15 2.64 5.79
CA ARG A 265 18.61 4.00 6.08
C ARG A 265 19.02 4.74 4.82
N LEU A 266 19.77 4.07 3.92
CA LEU A 266 20.18 4.63 2.63
C LEU A 266 18.95 5.01 1.81
N ASN A 267 17.92 4.17 1.79
CA ASN A 267 16.66 4.39 1.09
C ASN A 267 15.95 5.67 1.60
N ILE A 268 15.85 5.84 2.92
CA ILE A 268 15.25 7.03 3.52
C ILE A 268 16.06 8.29 3.16
N VAL A 269 17.38 8.24 3.32
CA VAL A 269 18.24 9.40 3.04
C VAL A 269 18.18 9.76 1.56
N LEU A 270 18.32 8.79 0.67
CA LEU A 270 18.24 9.01 -0.78
C LEU A 270 16.86 9.53 -1.18
N GLY A 271 15.79 8.95 -0.63
CA GLY A 271 14.42 9.42 -0.88
C GLY A 271 14.20 10.88 -0.48
N LEU A 272 14.70 11.28 0.70
CA LEU A 272 14.61 12.67 1.16
C LEU A 272 15.47 13.61 0.32
N LEU A 273 16.68 13.20 -0.09
CA LEU A 273 17.54 14.02 -0.96
C LEU A 273 16.91 14.23 -2.34
N VAL A 274 16.36 13.16 -2.92
CA VAL A 274 15.69 13.23 -4.21
C VAL A 274 14.42 14.11 -4.11
N LEU A 275 13.63 13.96 -3.06
CA LEU A 275 12.44 14.78 -2.84
C LEU A 275 12.81 16.26 -2.67
N ALA A 276 13.85 16.55 -1.87
CA ALA A 276 14.35 17.91 -1.68
C ALA A 276 14.87 18.49 -3.01
N PHE A 277 15.58 17.69 -3.81
CA PHE A 277 16.04 18.12 -5.12
C PHE A 277 14.87 18.45 -6.06
N LEU A 278 13.85 17.57 -6.17
CA LEU A 278 12.66 17.82 -6.98
C LEU A 278 11.95 19.13 -6.55
N PHE A 279 11.84 19.34 -5.24
CA PHE A 279 11.21 20.55 -4.72
C PHE A 279 12.01 21.82 -5.04
N LEU A 280 13.34 21.80 -4.90
CA LEU A 280 14.20 22.97 -5.06
C LEU A 280 14.57 23.26 -6.53
N ALA A 281 14.80 22.21 -7.33
CA ALA A 281 15.19 22.34 -8.75
C ALA A 281 13.99 22.33 -9.70
N GLY A 282 12.84 21.83 -9.23
CA GLY A 282 11.57 21.86 -9.96
C GLY A 282 10.82 23.17 -9.83
N PRO A 283 9.56 23.25 -10.28
CA PRO A 283 8.73 24.44 -10.24
C PRO A 283 8.14 24.66 -8.84
N THR A 284 8.96 25.03 -7.85
CA THR A 284 8.61 25.15 -6.43
C THR A 284 7.35 25.99 -6.18
N GLN A 285 7.25 27.16 -6.83
CA GLN A 285 6.08 28.05 -6.66
C GLN A 285 4.81 27.34 -7.14
N PHE A 286 4.85 26.74 -8.31
CA PHE A 286 3.74 25.96 -8.86
C PHE A 286 3.32 24.82 -7.92
N ILE A 287 4.29 24.05 -7.38
CA ILE A 287 4.03 22.98 -6.43
C ILE A 287 3.29 23.50 -5.19
N LEU A 288 3.72 24.62 -4.61
CA LEU A 288 3.09 25.20 -3.41
C LEU A 288 1.68 25.72 -3.68
N GLU A 289 1.48 26.44 -4.80
CA GLU A 289 0.19 26.98 -5.20
C GLU A 289 -0.83 25.85 -5.44
N HIS A 290 -0.44 24.84 -6.24
CA HIS A 290 -1.32 23.72 -6.57
C HIS A 290 -1.48 22.70 -5.43
N PHE A 291 -0.53 22.59 -4.50
CA PHE A 291 -0.77 21.82 -3.26
C PHE A 291 -1.93 22.42 -2.46
N GLY A 292 -1.93 23.75 -2.28
CA GLY A 292 -3.00 24.46 -1.58
C GLY A 292 -4.34 24.33 -2.32
N GLY A 293 -4.35 24.58 -3.62
CA GLY A 293 -5.54 24.46 -4.48
C GLY A 293 -6.14 23.06 -4.49
N ALA A 294 -5.30 22.04 -4.68
CA ALA A 294 -5.71 20.65 -4.68
C ALA A 294 -6.23 20.18 -3.31
N LEU A 295 -5.59 20.62 -2.20
CA LEU A 295 -6.06 20.27 -0.85
C LEU A 295 -7.43 20.89 -0.58
N LEU A 296 -7.65 22.15 -0.94
CA LEU A 296 -8.96 22.78 -0.79
C LEU A 296 -10.02 22.11 -1.68
N THR A 297 -9.68 21.80 -2.93
CA THR A 297 -10.55 21.05 -3.85
C THR A 297 -10.89 19.68 -3.26
N HIS A 298 -9.90 18.93 -2.78
CA HIS A 298 -10.13 17.62 -2.16
C HIS A 298 -11.06 17.71 -0.94
N LEU A 299 -10.83 18.67 -0.03
CA LEU A 299 -11.67 18.83 1.16
C LEU A 299 -13.10 19.24 0.80
N ALA A 300 -13.28 20.13 -0.19
CA ALA A 300 -14.59 20.58 -0.64
C ALA A 300 -15.38 19.48 -1.36
N TRP A 301 -14.70 18.60 -2.10
CA TRP A 301 -15.30 17.55 -2.90
C TRP A 301 -15.18 16.15 -2.30
N LEU A 302 -14.64 16.00 -1.08
CA LEU A 302 -14.37 14.69 -0.47
C LEU A 302 -15.56 13.74 -0.45
N PRO A 303 -16.79 14.15 -0.06
CA PRO A 303 -17.94 13.25 -0.11
C PRO A 303 -18.32 12.85 -1.55
N GLN A 304 -18.29 13.80 -2.48
CA GLN A 304 -18.62 13.57 -3.89
C GLN A 304 -17.60 12.64 -4.56
N GLN A 305 -16.29 12.89 -4.34
CA GLN A 305 -15.22 12.03 -4.84
C GLN A 305 -15.34 10.61 -4.28
N ALA A 306 -15.52 10.50 -2.95
CA ALA A 306 -15.54 9.21 -2.25
C ALA A 306 -16.79 8.37 -2.61
N LEU A 307 -17.92 8.99 -2.91
CA LEU A 307 -19.18 8.31 -3.23
C LEU A 307 -19.55 8.37 -4.72
N PHE A 308 -18.64 8.85 -5.57
CA PHE A 308 -18.87 8.91 -7.01
C PHE A 308 -19.15 7.50 -7.59
N ARG A 309 -20.18 7.41 -8.44
CA ARG A 309 -20.54 6.17 -9.15
C ARG A 309 -21.00 6.40 -10.59
N GLY A 310 -20.69 7.55 -11.15
CA GLY A 310 -21.14 7.93 -12.50
C GLY A 310 -20.43 7.17 -13.63
N ASP A 311 -19.27 6.54 -13.37
CA ASP A 311 -18.51 5.76 -14.34
C ASP A 311 -17.88 4.53 -13.64
N GLU A 312 -18.46 3.37 -13.85
CA GLU A 312 -18.01 2.13 -13.20
C GLU A 312 -16.67 1.62 -13.76
N ALA A 313 -16.39 1.84 -15.04
CA ALA A 313 -15.12 1.42 -15.64
C ALA A 313 -13.95 2.23 -15.07
N TRP A 314 -14.12 3.55 -15.01
CA TRP A 314 -13.14 4.44 -14.38
C TRP A 314 -12.96 4.14 -12.89
N LEU A 315 -14.05 3.97 -12.16
CA LEU A 315 -14.01 3.61 -10.73
C LEU A 315 -13.25 2.32 -10.48
N SER A 316 -13.50 1.30 -11.30
CA SER A 316 -12.81 0.01 -11.16
C SER A 316 -11.32 0.16 -11.38
N ALA A 317 -10.90 0.89 -12.42
CA ALA A 317 -9.50 1.08 -12.76
C ALA A 317 -8.72 1.91 -11.73
N TRP A 318 -9.40 2.82 -11.02
CA TRP A 318 -8.76 3.79 -10.13
C TRP A 318 -9.18 3.63 -8.67
N THR A 319 -10.31 4.17 -8.26
CA THR A 319 -10.72 4.24 -6.86
C THR A 319 -10.88 2.86 -6.22
N VAL A 320 -11.54 1.94 -6.90
CA VAL A 320 -11.75 0.57 -6.40
C VAL A 320 -10.42 -0.18 -6.31
N PHE A 321 -9.54 0.00 -7.29
CA PHE A 321 -8.21 -0.59 -7.26
C PHE A 321 -7.39 -0.09 -6.05
N PHE A 322 -7.23 1.22 -5.88
CA PHE A 322 -6.45 1.76 -4.77
C PHE A 322 -7.05 1.36 -3.42
N TRP A 323 -8.36 1.48 -3.25
CA TRP A 323 -8.99 1.17 -1.98
C TRP A 323 -8.99 -0.33 -1.68
N GLY A 324 -9.16 -1.18 -2.69
CA GLY A 324 -8.94 -2.61 -2.55
C GLY A 324 -7.51 -2.91 -2.06
N TRP A 325 -6.52 -2.25 -2.64
CA TRP A 325 -5.13 -2.41 -2.24
C TRP A 325 -4.91 -2.02 -0.77
N PHE A 326 -5.36 -0.84 -0.34
CA PHE A 326 -5.21 -0.40 1.05
C PHE A 326 -5.98 -1.29 2.03
N ILE A 327 -7.19 -1.69 1.71
CA ILE A 327 -8.00 -2.62 2.52
C ILE A 327 -7.28 -3.97 2.64
N GLY A 328 -6.76 -4.52 1.55
CA GLY A 328 -6.01 -5.77 1.55
C GLY A 328 -4.78 -5.75 2.46
N TYR A 329 -4.07 -4.61 2.52
CA TYR A 329 -2.95 -4.38 3.42
C TYR A 329 -3.35 -4.13 4.88
N GLY A 330 -4.59 -3.73 5.14
CA GLY A 330 -5.07 -3.26 6.44
C GLY A 330 -4.69 -4.14 7.62
N PRO A 331 -4.95 -5.46 7.63
CA PRO A 331 -4.63 -6.32 8.77
C PRO A 331 -3.14 -6.38 9.11
N MET A 332 -2.27 -6.43 8.09
CA MET A 332 -0.82 -6.48 8.31
C MET A 332 -0.27 -5.15 8.80
N MET A 333 -0.73 -4.05 8.21
CA MET A 333 -0.38 -2.72 8.68
C MET A 333 -0.86 -2.48 10.10
N ALA A 334 -2.07 -2.95 10.44
CA ALA A 334 -2.59 -2.86 11.81
C ALA A 334 -1.71 -3.62 12.81
N ILE A 335 -1.19 -4.80 12.46
CA ILE A 335 -0.23 -5.56 13.27
C ILE A 335 1.08 -4.78 13.43
N PHE A 336 1.61 -4.23 12.35
CA PHE A 336 2.84 -3.44 12.38
C PHE A 336 2.67 -2.19 13.26
N ILE A 337 1.61 -1.41 13.05
CA ILE A 337 1.29 -0.22 13.84
C ILE A 337 1.12 -0.58 15.32
N ALA A 338 0.41 -1.68 15.62
CA ALA A 338 0.22 -2.15 16.98
C ALA A 338 1.57 -2.46 17.68
N ARG A 339 2.53 -3.06 16.96
CA ARG A 339 3.86 -3.37 17.51
C ARG A 339 4.68 -2.12 17.84
N ILE A 340 4.72 -1.17 16.91
CA ILE A 340 5.58 0.03 17.07
C ILE A 340 4.93 1.14 17.90
N SER A 341 3.65 0.99 18.28
CA SER A 341 2.88 2.03 18.98
C SER A 341 2.69 1.74 20.47
N ARG A 342 3.42 0.79 21.07
CA ARG A 342 3.34 0.52 22.52
C ARG A 342 3.68 1.76 23.33
N GLY A 343 2.83 2.08 24.32
CA GLY A 343 2.94 3.30 25.11
C GLY A 343 2.40 4.56 24.43
N ARG A 344 1.86 4.46 23.19
CA ARG A 344 1.09 5.52 22.55
C ARG A 344 -0.37 5.42 22.92
N SER A 345 -1.07 6.55 22.92
CA SER A 345 -2.52 6.58 23.10
C SER A 345 -3.25 6.30 21.78
N ALA A 346 -4.51 5.87 21.86
CA ALA A 346 -5.36 5.74 20.69
C ALA A 346 -5.48 7.07 19.92
N ARG A 347 -5.50 8.21 20.65
CA ARG A 347 -5.52 9.55 20.04
C ARG A 347 -4.27 9.82 19.20
N GLU A 348 -3.08 9.49 19.69
CA GLU A 348 -1.83 9.64 18.94
C GLU A 348 -1.83 8.76 17.68
N ILE A 349 -2.30 7.52 17.77
CA ILE A 349 -2.37 6.59 16.64
C ILE A 349 -3.35 7.11 15.58
N ILE A 350 -4.56 7.53 15.98
CA ILE A 350 -5.56 8.07 15.04
C ILE A 350 -5.02 9.35 14.37
N LEU A 351 -4.44 10.28 15.14
CA LEU A 351 -3.88 11.50 14.57
C LEU A 351 -2.77 11.20 13.55
N LEU A 352 -1.88 10.26 13.88
CA LEU A 352 -0.83 9.88 12.93
C LEU A 352 -1.42 9.26 11.68
N MET A 353 -2.27 8.25 11.82
CA MET A 353 -2.76 7.46 10.69
C MET A 353 -3.84 8.17 9.87
N SER A 354 -4.63 9.05 10.47
CA SER A 354 -5.77 9.65 9.76
C SER A 354 -5.57 11.14 9.43
N VAL A 355 -4.47 11.77 9.88
CA VAL A 355 -4.20 13.19 9.62
C VAL A 355 -2.75 13.43 9.18
N VAL A 356 -1.77 13.08 10.02
CA VAL A 356 -0.36 13.47 9.77
C VAL A 356 0.23 12.71 8.57
N ALA A 357 0.11 11.39 8.57
CA ALA A 357 0.64 10.57 7.47
C ALA A 357 -0.05 10.87 6.12
N PRO A 358 -1.39 11.04 6.06
CA PRO A 358 -2.06 11.55 4.86
C PRO A 358 -1.50 12.86 4.33
N LEU A 359 -1.36 13.89 5.18
CA LEU A 359 -0.85 15.20 4.75
C LEU A 359 0.57 15.12 4.21
N LEU A 360 1.44 14.32 4.85
CA LEU A 360 2.80 14.09 4.36
C LEU A 360 2.81 13.34 3.03
N THR A 361 1.88 12.41 2.83
CA THR A 361 1.73 11.68 1.56
C THR A 361 1.20 12.61 0.46
N MET A 362 0.22 13.45 0.77
CA MET A 362 -0.27 14.47 -0.18
C MET A 362 0.84 15.44 -0.59
N ALA A 363 1.69 15.88 0.35
CA ALA A 363 2.87 16.68 0.04
C ALA A 363 3.87 15.93 -0.85
N TRP A 364 4.10 14.62 -0.60
CA TRP A 364 4.90 13.76 -1.44
C TRP A 364 4.39 13.71 -2.89
N PHE A 365 3.07 13.48 -3.07
CA PHE A 365 2.42 13.48 -4.38
C PHE A 365 2.51 14.84 -5.06
N SER A 366 2.36 15.93 -4.31
CA SER A 366 2.47 17.28 -4.85
C SER A 366 3.89 17.65 -5.28
N ILE A 367 4.92 17.15 -4.58
CA ILE A 367 6.30 17.39 -4.98
C ILE A 367 6.63 16.60 -6.23
N ILE A 368 6.36 15.30 -6.27
CA ILE A 368 6.73 14.46 -7.41
C ILE A 368 5.78 14.71 -8.59
N GLY A 369 4.49 14.51 -8.40
CA GLY A 369 3.48 14.70 -9.45
C GLY A 369 3.31 16.15 -9.85
N GLY A 370 3.34 17.08 -8.89
CA GLY A 370 3.30 18.51 -9.15
C GLY A 370 4.50 19.02 -9.94
N THR A 371 5.70 18.41 -9.76
CA THR A 371 6.83 18.68 -10.65
C THR A 371 6.49 18.30 -12.09
N GLY A 372 5.92 17.11 -12.31
CA GLY A 372 5.50 16.67 -13.64
C GLY A 372 4.43 17.56 -14.25
N LEU A 373 3.40 17.91 -13.47
CA LEU A 373 2.33 18.82 -13.90
C LEU A 373 2.86 20.19 -14.27
N GLY A 374 3.78 20.75 -13.47
CA GLY A 374 4.38 22.08 -13.73
C GLY A 374 5.30 22.09 -14.93
N LEU A 375 6.06 21.01 -15.15
CA LEU A 375 6.90 20.86 -16.36
C LEU A 375 6.03 20.74 -17.62
N GLU A 376 4.94 20.01 -17.57
CA GLU A 376 3.97 19.90 -18.66
C GLU A 376 3.29 21.23 -18.95
N ALA A 377 2.85 21.95 -17.89
CA ALA A 377 2.24 23.26 -18.04
C ALA A 377 3.18 24.32 -18.66
N ALA A 378 4.47 24.27 -18.29
CA ALA A 378 5.49 25.17 -18.84
C ALA A 378 5.85 24.84 -20.28
N ASN A 379 5.95 23.57 -20.63
CA ASN A 379 6.32 23.08 -21.96
C ASN A 379 5.44 21.87 -22.31
N PRO A 380 4.29 22.09 -22.96
CA PRO A 380 3.35 21.02 -23.34
C PRO A 380 4.02 19.92 -24.16
N GLY A 381 3.72 18.68 -23.83
CA GLY A 381 4.33 17.48 -24.45
C GLY A 381 5.56 16.96 -23.73
N THR A 382 6.11 17.67 -22.73
CA THR A 382 7.30 17.22 -21.99
C THR A 382 7.03 15.89 -21.26
N ILE A 383 5.86 15.77 -20.64
CA ILE A 383 5.46 14.59 -19.86
C ILE A 383 4.41 13.78 -20.60
N THR A 384 3.47 14.44 -21.28
CA THR A 384 2.35 13.77 -21.95
C THR A 384 2.77 13.02 -23.22
N ALA A 385 3.79 13.44 -23.96
CA ALA A 385 4.28 12.70 -25.11
C ALA A 385 4.91 11.34 -24.70
N PRO A 386 5.82 11.24 -23.70
CA PRO A 386 6.27 9.96 -23.19
C PRO A 386 5.17 9.09 -22.56
N PHE A 387 4.09 9.71 -22.06
CA PHE A 387 2.93 9.03 -21.50
C PHE A 387 1.96 8.45 -22.54
N GLU A 388 2.12 8.80 -23.81
CA GLU A 388 1.25 8.32 -24.90
C GLU A 388 1.06 6.79 -24.85
N GLY A 389 -0.16 6.34 -25.11
CA GLY A 389 -0.53 4.91 -24.95
C GLY A 389 -0.64 4.44 -23.50
N PHE A 390 -0.81 5.37 -22.55
CA PHE A 390 -0.92 5.08 -21.11
C PHE A 390 0.34 4.43 -20.52
N ASN A 391 1.50 4.91 -20.99
CA ASN A 391 2.82 4.42 -20.55
C ASN A 391 3.18 4.98 -19.18
N LEU A 392 2.55 4.46 -18.13
CA LEU A 392 2.77 4.89 -16.74
C LEU A 392 4.25 4.81 -16.29
N PRO A 393 5.03 3.76 -16.64
CA PRO A 393 6.45 3.68 -16.29
C PRO A 393 7.30 4.82 -16.82
N ALA A 394 6.93 5.44 -17.95
CA ALA A 394 7.69 6.51 -18.57
C ALA A 394 7.63 7.84 -17.83
N VAL A 395 6.55 8.08 -17.05
CA VAL A 395 6.28 9.40 -16.47
C VAL A 395 7.39 9.86 -15.54
N LEU A 396 7.87 9.01 -14.65
CA LEU A 396 8.94 9.38 -13.72
C LEU A 396 10.23 9.75 -14.45
N LEU A 397 10.56 9.01 -15.51
CA LEU A 397 11.74 9.28 -16.31
C LEU A 397 11.60 10.58 -17.12
N ALA A 398 10.41 10.87 -17.62
CA ALA A 398 10.12 12.14 -18.28
C ALA A 398 10.30 13.33 -17.31
N ILE A 399 9.80 13.20 -16.06
CA ILE A 399 9.99 14.21 -15.03
C ILE A 399 11.49 14.42 -14.75
N THR A 400 12.24 13.35 -14.48
CA THR A 400 13.65 13.47 -14.13
C THR A 400 14.50 13.91 -15.32
N GLY A 401 14.14 13.49 -16.54
CA GLY A 401 14.80 13.86 -17.78
C GLY A 401 14.69 15.35 -18.13
N ALA A 402 13.62 16.02 -17.68
CA ALA A 402 13.39 17.44 -17.90
C ALA A 402 14.06 18.35 -16.86
N LEU A 403 14.69 17.80 -15.82
CA LEU A 403 15.32 18.55 -14.75
C LEU A 403 16.84 18.74 -14.95
N PRO A 404 17.47 19.74 -14.30
CA PRO A 404 18.93 19.82 -14.24
C PRO A 404 19.56 18.54 -13.73
N PHE A 405 20.76 18.20 -14.22
CA PHE A 405 21.47 16.96 -13.87
C PHE A 405 20.67 15.70 -14.15
N ASN A 406 19.83 15.68 -15.17
CA ASN A 406 18.88 14.66 -15.55
C ASN A 406 19.39 13.23 -15.40
N THR A 407 20.56 12.90 -15.95
CA THR A 407 21.17 11.56 -15.88
C THR A 407 21.40 11.12 -14.41
N VAL A 408 21.96 12.02 -13.59
CA VAL A 408 22.24 11.73 -12.17
C VAL A 408 20.94 11.53 -11.38
N VAL A 409 19.96 12.40 -11.61
CA VAL A 409 18.67 12.33 -10.93
C VAL A 409 17.90 11.07 -11.34
N THR A 410 17.88 10.75 -12.62
CA THR A 410 17.23 9.53 -13.11
C THR A 410 17.89 8.27 -12.54
N LEU A 411 19.23 8.20 -12.53
CA LEU A 411 19.94 7.09 -11.90
C LEU A 411 19.65 6.99 -10.40
N ALA A 412 19.62 8.12 -9.68
CA ALA A 412 19.29 8.15 -8.27
C ALA A 412 17.87 7.62 -8.01
N PHE A 413 16.89 7.97 -8.87
CA PHE A 413 15.54 7.41 -8.79
C PHE A 413 15.47 5.93 -9.11
N LEU A 414 16.19 5.44 -10.13
CA LEU A 414 16.21 4.01 -10.43
C LEU A 414 16.84 3.21 -9.29
N VAL A 415 17.93 3.71 -8.70
CA VAL A 415 18.54 3.11 -7.51
C VAL A 415 17.57 3.14 -6.33
N LEU A 416 16.90 4.27 -6.07
CA LEU A 416 15.88 4.40 -5.02
C LEU A 416 14.75 3.39 -5.22
N THR A 417 14.25 3.25 -6.45
CA THR A 417 13.20 2.29 -6.82
C THR A 417 13.67 0.85 -6.57
N ALA A 418 14.89 0.50 -6.96
CA ALA A 418 15.45 -0.82 -6.72
C ALA A 418 15.61 -1.13 -5.22
N LEU A 419 16.06 -0.14 -4.43
CA LEU A 419 16.15 -0.25 -2.98
C LEU A 419 14.76 -0.43 -2.34
N PHE A 420 13.73 0.25 -2.84
CA PHE A 420 12.36 0.06 -2.39
C PHE A 420 11.86 -1.36 -2.66
N VAL A 421 12.07 -1.90 -3.86
CA VAL A 421 11.71 -3.29 -4.16
C VAL A 421 12.46 -4.27 -3.25
N ALA A 422 13.77 -4.07 -3.08
CA ALA A 422 14.60 -4.93 -2.25
C ALA A 422 14.14 -4.93 -0.77
N THR A 423 13.91 -3.76 -0.20
CA THR A 423 13.49 -3.63 1.21
C THR A 423 12.04 -4.08 1.43
N THR A 424 11.13 -3.80 0.49
CA THR A 424 9.73 -4.25 0.56
C THR A 424 9.64 -5.76 0.38
N GLY A 425 10.31 -6.32 -0.64
CA GLY A 425 10.33 -7.76 -0.90
C GLY A 425 10.86 -8.57 0.29
N ASP A 426 11.95 -8.12 0.89
CA ASP A 426 12.52 -8.74 2.09
C ASP A 426 11.57 -8.67 3.30
N SER A 427 11.08 -7.47 3.62
CA SER A 427 10.20 -7.23 4.77
C SER A 427 8.87 -8.00 4.65
N MET A 428 8.28 -8.04 3.45
CA MET A 428 7.02 -8.74 3.23
C MET A 428 7.20 -10.25 3.17
N THR A 429 8.33 -10.73 2.65
CA THR A 429 8.72 -12.14 2.73
C THR A 429 8.77 -12.62 4.19
N TYR A 430 9.40 -11.84 5.06
CA TYR A 430 9.44 -12.12 6.49
C TYR A 430 8.04 -12.07 7.12
N SER A 431 7.29 -11.01 6.86
CA SER A 431 5.94 -10.81 7.43
C SER A 431 4.96 -11.91 7.05
N LEU A 432 4.94 -12.31 5.77
CA LEU A 432 4.13 -13.44 5.30
C LEU A 432 4.53 -14.75 5.96
N SER A 433 5.84 -14.96 6.15
CA SER A 433 6.36 -16.14 6.82
C SER A 433 5.94 -16.20 8.30
N VAL A 434 5.95 -15.06 9.00
CA VAL A 434 5.47 -14.94 10.39
C VAL A 434 3.97 -15.22 10.48
N VAL A 435 3.16 -14.56 9.66
CA VAL A 435 1.69 -14.70 9.69
C VAL A 435 1.27 -16.12 9.34
N SER A 436 1.87 -16.70 8.30
CA SER A 436 1.50 -18.05 7.86
C SER A 436 1.94 -19.12 8.87
N SER A 437 3.12 -18.99 9.48
CA SER A 437 3.63 -19.99 10.43
C SER A 437 3.17 -19.79 11.87
N GLY A 438 2.75 -18.58 12.24
CA GLY A 438 2.38 -18.23 13.63
C GLY A 438 3.60 -18.13 14.57
N THR A 439 4.83 -18.03 14.04
CA THR A 439 6.06 -17.89 14.84
C THR A 439 6.86 -16.68 14.43
N ASP A 440 7.47 -15.98 15.42
CA ASP A 440 8.36 -14.84 15.17
C ASP A 440 9.71 -15.24 14.55
N HIS A 441 10.02 -16.53 14.51
CA HIS A 441 11.24 -17.08 13.92
C HIS A 441 10.91 -18.07 12.80
N PRO A 442 10.34 -17.63 11.66
CA PRO A 442 9.97 -18.53 10.58
C PRO A 442 11.20 -19.19 9.95
N PRO A 443 11.10 -20.46 9.52
CA PRO A 443 12.23 -21.16 8.93
C PRO A 443 12.63 -20.53 7.58
N ARG A 444 13.92 -20.66 7.23
CA ARG A 444 14.48 -20.06 6.00
C ARG A 444 13.77 -20.50 4.72
N TRP A 445 13.38 -21.80 4.65
CA TRP A 445 12.68 -22.32 3.49
C TRP A 445 11.34 -21.63 3.24
N LEU A 446 10.62 -21.25 4.29
CA LEU A 446 9.33 -20.58 4.17
C LEU A 446 9.50 -19.13 3.67
N ARG A 447 10.55 -18.44 4.11
CA ARG A 447 10.92 -17.13 3.56
C ARG A 447 11.30 -17.24 2.08
N LEU A 448 12.09 -18.24 1.73
CA LEU A 448 12.45 -18.50 0.33
C LEU A 448 11.20 -18.79 -0.52
N PHE A 449 10.29 -19.60 -0.02
CA PHE A 449 9.03 -19.93 -0.70
C PHE A 449 8.19 -18.66 -0.98
N TRP A 450 7.90 -17.87 0.04
CA TRP A 450 7.09 -16.64 -0.13
C TRP A 450 7.77 -15.63 -1.04
N GLY A 451 9.06 -15.39 -0.86
CA GLY A 451 9.79 -14.45 -1.70
C GLY A 451 9.87 -14.88 -3.16
N LEU A 452 10.14 -16.16 -3.42
CA LEU A 452 10.18 -16.72 -4.77
C LEU A 452 8.80 -16.63 -5.45
N THR A 453 7.77 -17.07 -4.75
CA THR A 453 6.41 -17.07 -5.31
C THR A 453 5.88 -15.65 -5.57
N MET A 454 6.22 -14.64 -4.76
CA MET A 454 5.87 -13.24 -5.05
C MET A 454 6.49 -12.75 -6.35
N GLY A 455 7.79 -12.95 -6.54
CA GLY A 455 8.47 -12.51 -7.78
C GLY A 455 7.97 -13.26 -9.01
N VAL A 456 7.79 -14.59 -8.91
CA VAL A 456 7.25 -15.41 -10.01
C VAL A 456 5.82 -14.97 -10.34
N THR A 457 4.98 -14.70 -9.35
CA THR A 457 3.60 -14.22 -9.58
C THR A 457 3.59 -12.86 -10.27
N ALA A 458 4.48 -11.94 -9.89
CA ALA A 458 4.61 -10.65 -10.59
C ALA A 458 4.96 -10.86 -12.08
N MET A 459 5.93 -11.72 -12.38
CA MET A 459 6.30 -12.07 -13.76
C MET A 459 5.15 -12.71 -14.54
N VAL A 460 4.41 -13.62 -13.91
CA VAL A 460 3.23 -14.28 -14.50
C VAL A 460 2.15 -13.26 -14.86
N LEU A 461 1.80 -12.37 -13.93
CA LEU A 461 0.75 -11.37 -14.15
C LEU A 461 1.13 -10.35 -15.24
N ILE A 462 2.39 -9.92 -15.27
CA ILE A 462 2.90 -9.04 -16.32
C ILE A 462 2.86 -9.73 -17.70
N SER A 463 3.16 -11.01 -17.76
CA SER A 463 3.11 -11.79 -19.01
C SER A 463 1.69 -12.01 -19.53
N GLY A 464 0.67 -11.84 -18.70
CA GLY A 464 -0.74 -12.11 -19.04
C GLY A 464 -1.48 -10.96 -19.72
N SER A 465 -0.89 -9.76 -19.86
CA SER A 465 -1.57 -8.60 -20.43
C SER A 465 -0.64 -7.68 -21.22
N ALA A 466 -1.15 -7.09 -22.28
CA ALA A 466 -0.47 -5.97 -22.94
C ALA A 466 -0.37 -4.80 -21.94
N GLY A 467 0.85 -4.39 -21.60
CA GLY A 467 1.13 -3.34 -20.61
C GLY A 467 1.30 -3.79 -19.15
N GLY A 468 1.04 -5.05 -18.81
CA GLY A 468 1.42 -5.69 -17.53
C GLY A 468 0.68 -5.24 -16.26
N ILE A 469 0.22 -4.00 -16.17
CA ILE A 469 -0.30 -3.38 -14.94
C ILE A 469 -1.69 -3.88 -14.57
N GLY A 470 -2.59 -4.05 -15.54
CA GLY A 470 -3.99 -4.38 -15.28
C GLY A 470 -4.22 -5.70 -14.54
N LYS A 471 -3.44 -6.74 -14.84
CA LYS A 471 -3.55 -8.04 -14.12
C LYS A 471 -3.04 -7.96 -12.69
N LEU A 472 -2.00 -7.14 -12.45
CA LEU A 472 -1.53 -6.86 -11.08
C LEU A 472 -2.62 -6.17 -10.26
N GLN A 473 -3.30 -5.17 -10.84
CA GLN A 473 -4.43 -4.48 -10.21
C GLN A 473 -5.59 -5.44 -9.93
N SER A 474 -5.97 -6.26 -10.91
CA SER A 474 -7.04 -7.24 -10.78
C SER A 474 -6.78 -8.23 -9.65
N PHE A 475 -5.55 -8.75 -9.53
CA PHE A 475 -5.18 -9.68 -8.49
C PHE A 475 -5.27 -9.06 -7.08
N ILE A 476 -4.84 -7.82 -6.93
CA ILE A 476 -4.95 -7.06 -5.67
C ILE A 476 -6.42 -6.89 -5.26
N VAL A 477 -7.28 -6.45 -6.18
CA VAL A 477 -8.69 -6.17 -5.91
C VAL A 477 -9.44 -7.44 -5.50
N VAL A 478 -9.24 -8.54 -6.20
CA VAL A 478 -9.91 -9.82 -5.91
C VAL A 478 -9.57 -10.32 -4.49
N THR A 479 -8.31 -10.24 -4.11
CA THR A 479 -7.87 -10.72 -2.78
C THR A 479 -8.30 -9.81 -1.63
N ALA A 480 -8.63 -8.55 -1.88
CA ALA A 480 -9.10 -7.61 -0.86
C ALA A 480 -10.55 -7.87 -0.40
N VAL A 481 -11.36 -8.54 -1.21
CA VAL A 481 -12.79 -8.80 -0.91
C VAL A 481 -12.99 -9.42 0.47
N PRO A 482 -12.44 -10.59 0.80
CA PRO A 482 -12.66 -11.19 2.12
C PRO A 482 -12.03 -10.40 3.27
N VAL A 483 -10.94 -9.69 3.02
CA VAL A 483 -10.27 -8.85 4.03
C VAL A 483 -11.12 -7.63 4.38
N SER A 484 -11.86 -7.09 3.43
CA SER A 484 -12.77 -5.96 3.68
C SER A 484 -13.83 -6.31 4.74
N LEU A 485 -14.34 -7.54 4.70
CA LEU A 485 -15.30 -8.04 5.70
C LEU A 485 -14.64 -8.25 7.08
N LEU A 486 -13.39 -8.72 7.10
CA LEU A 486 -12.62 -8.90 8.33
C LEU A 486 -12.38 -7.58 9.08
N LEU A 487 -12.26 -6.47 8.38
CA LEU A 487 -12.01 -5.16 8.98
C LEU A 487 -13.29 -4.49 9.52
N VAL A 488 -14.48 -4.88 9.08
CA VAL A 488 -15.76 -4.26 9.50
C VAL A 488 -15.94 -4.23 11.03
N PRO A 489 -15.62 -5.28 11.79
CA PRO A 489 -15.75 -5.27 13.24
C PRO A 489 -14.94 -4.17 13.94
N SER A 490 -13.93 -3.60 13.26
CA SER A 490 -13.14 -2.51 13.81
C SER A 490 -13.95 -1.23 14.02
N LEU A 491 -15.01 -1.01 13.25
CA LEU A 491 -15.85 0.18 13.35
C LEU A 491 -16.50 0.35 14.73
N TRP A 492 -16.84 -0.74 15.43
CA TRP A 492 -17.42 -0.68 16.78
C TRP A 492 -16.48 -1.23 17.86
N GLY A 493 -15.59 -2.15 17.52
CA GLY A 493 -14.63 -2.76 18.43
C GLY A 493 -13.70 -1.74 19.09
N VAL A 494 -13.36 -0.67 18.37
CA VAL A 494 -12.50 0.41 18.86
C VAL A 494 -13.04 1.06 20.13
N PHE A 495 -14.37 1.24 20.25
CA PHE A 495 -14.97 1.87 21.43
C PHE A 495 -14.83 1.03 22.70
N LYS A 496 -14.75 -0.30 22.56
CA LYS A 496 -14.42 -1.20 23.68
C LYS A 496 -12.95 -1.08 24.07
N ALA A 497 -12.07 -0.97 23.06
CA ALA A 497 -10.63 -0.85 23.25
C ALA A 497 -10.21 0.46 23.96
N ILE A 498 -10.90 1.58 23.67
CA ILE A 498 -10.60 2.89 24.27
C ILE A 498 -11.40 3.18 25.55
N LYS A 499 -12.30 2.28 25.98
CA LYS A 499 -13.06 2.49 27.20
C LYS A 499 -12.10 2.54 28.40
N PRO A 500 -12.24 3.52 29.34
CA PRO A 500 -11.48 3.50 30.57
C PRO A 500 -11.70 2.17 31.30
N PRO A 501 -10.71 1.65 32.06
CA PRO A 501 -10.96 0.57 32.99
C PRO A 501 -12.15 0.98 33.87
N SER A 502 -13.15 0.10 34.06
CA SER A 502 -14.15 0.28 35.10
C SER A 502 -13.43 0.20 36.43
N ASP A 503 -13.49 1.27 37.23
CA ASP A 503 -13.06 1.31 38.61
C ASP A 503 -13.69 0.18 39.41
#